data_670eae439aa85750ff3a7206a3188e2c
#
_entry.id   670eae439aa85750ff3a7206a3188e2c
#
_cell.length_a   1.000
_cell.length_b   1.000
_cell.length_c   1.000
_cell.angle_alpha   90.00
_cell.angle_beta   90.00
_cell.angle_gamma   90.00
#
_symmetry.space_group_name_H-M   'P 1'
#
loop_
_entity.id
_entity.type
_entity.pdbx_description
1 polymer ?
#
loop_
_entity_poly.entity_id
_entity_poly.type
_entity_poly.pdbx_seq_one_letter_code
_entity_poly.pdbx_strand_id
1 'polypeptide(L)'
;MKYDFETLVSRNNVGASKWNLMRKINNDVSESIVPFSVADMEFKNPPEIIEGLKEYIDSSIMGYTEATDKYYKAVRNWMERRHTWSIEKEWITEFSGVVPALYNC
;
A
#
# COMPACT_ATOMS: atom_id res chain seq x y z
N MET A 1 5.43 -4.97 21.84
CA MET A 1 5.10 -3.95 20.80
C MET A 1 3.73 -4.25 20.23
N LYS A 2 2.99 -3.22 19.82
CA LYS A 2 1.64 -3.40 19.24
C LYS A 2 1.70 -4.04 17.83
N TYR A 3 2.81 -3.84 17.11
CA TYR A 3 3.00 -4.33 15.74
C TYR A 3 4.27 -5.18 15.68
N ASP A 4 4.24 -6.18 14.81
CA ASP A 4 5.38 -7.08 14.55
C ASP A 4 6.19 -6.54 13.38
N PHE A 5 7.37 -5.97 13.67
CA PHE A 5 8.35 -5.50 12.69
C PHE A 5 9.62 -6.37 12.68
N GLU A 6 9.58 -7.53 13.32
CA GLU A 6 10.73 -8.44 13.41
C GLU A 6 10.53 -9.69 12.57
N THR A 7 9.27 -10.13 12.41
CA THR A 7 8.96 -11.32 11.62
C THR A 7 8.87 -10.99 10.14
N LEU A 8 9.82 -11.51 9.38
CA LEU A 8 9.77 -11.45 7.91
C LEU A 8 8.74 -12.44 7.37
N VAL A 9 7.94 -11.97 6.42
CA VAL A 9 6.99 -12.81 5.69
C VAL A 9 7.57 -13.09 4.31
N SER A 10 7.95 -14.35 4.06
CA SER A 10 8.43 -14.74 2.73
C SER A 10 7.33 -14.55 1.69
N ARG A 11 7.67 -13.90 0.60
CA ARG A 11 6.79 -13.67 -0.55
C ARG A 11 7.27 -14.39 -1.80
N ASN A 12 8.07 -15.46 -1.61
CA ASN A 12 8.45 -16.37 -2.69
C ASN A 12 7.20 -17.04 -3.28
N ASN A 13 7.14 -17.15 -4.60
CA ASN A 13 6.09 -17.87 -5.33
C ASN A 13 4.65 -17.36 -5.15
N VAL A 14 4.47 -16.15 -4.61
CA VAL A 14 3.14 -15.51 -4.47
C VAL A 14 2.95 -14.31 -5.42
N GLY A 15 3.77 -14.22 -6.45
CA GLY A 15 3.66 -13.15 -7.46
C GLY A 15 4.27 -11.81 -7.06
N ALA A 16 5.00 -11.74 -5.94
CA ALA A 16 5.65 -10.51 -5.50
C ALA A 16 6.77 -10.10 -6.48
N SER A 17 6.62 -8.93 -7.11
CA SER A 17 7.45 -8.48 -8.22
C SER A 17 8.95 -8.45 -7.88
N LYS A 18 9.33 -7.86 -6.75
CA LYS A 18 10.74 -7.77 -6.35
C LYS A 18 11.37 -9.13 -6.02
N TRP A 19 10.58 -10.06 -5.48
CA TRP A 19 11.01 -11.42 -5.22
C TRP A 19 11.22 -12.18 -6.53
N ASN A 20 10.30 -12.06 -7.47
CA ASN A 20 10.42 -12.66 -8.81
C ASN A 20 11.62 -12.08 -9.56
N LEU A 21 11.84 -10.76 -9.49
CA LEU A 21 13.00 -10.12 -10.12
C LEU A 21 14.31 -10.61 -9.53
N MET A 22 14.42 -10.72 -8.21
CA MET A 22 15.59 -11.26 -7.53
C MET A 22 15.93 -12.67 -8.02
N ARG A 23 14.92 -13.55 -8.08
CA ARG A 23 15.10 -14.93 -8.58
C ARG A 23 15.43 -15.00 -10.06
N LYS A 24 14.90 -14.09 -10.86
CA LYS A 24 15.24 -13.99 -12.29
C LYS A 24 16.70 -13.59 -12.53
N ILE A 25 17.24 -12.73 -11.68
CA ILE A 25 18.64 -12.28 -11.76
C ILE A 25 19.58 -13.38 -11.24
N ASN A 26 19.26 -13.97 -10.11
CA ASN A 26 20.01 -15.06 -9.51
C ASN A 26 19.08 -16.02 -8.77
N ASN A 27 18.90 -17.21 -9.33
CA ASN A 27 18.02 -18.23 -8.75
C ASN A 27 18.61 -18.90 -7.51
N ASP A 28 19.92 -18.83 -7.31
CA ASP A 28 20.63 -19.49 -6.21
C ASP A 28 20.70 -18.63 -4.93
N VAL A 29 19.99 -17.51 -4.90
CA VAL A 29 19.89 -16.66 -3.70
C VAL A 29 19.20 -17.42 -2.59
N SER A 30 19.82 -17.41 -1.39
CA SER A 30 19.24 -18.03 -0.19
C SER A 30 17.83 -17.48 0.09
N GLU A 31 16.96 -18.35 0.61
CA GLU A 31 15.59 -17.96 1.00
C GLU A 31 15.53 -16.97 2.16
N SER A 32 16.62 -16.82 2.92
CA SER A 32 16.76 -15.82 3.97
C SER A 32 17.05 -14.41 3.47
N ILE A 33 17.33 -14.24 2.18
CA ILE A 33 17.62 -12.93 1.58
C ILE A 33 16.33 -12.25 1.16
N VAL A 34 16.17 -11.00 1.59
CA VAL A 34 15.01 -10.16 1.29
C VAL A 34 15.41 -9.09 0.28
N PRO A 35 14.70 -8.97 -0.85
CA PRO A 35 14.99 -7.94 -1.85
C PRO A 35 14.53 -6.56 -1.41
N PHE A 36 15.31 -5.52 -1.72
CA PHE A 36 15.02 -4.11 -1.44
C PHE A 36 14.79 -3.28 -2.72
N SER A 37 14.53 -3.91 -3.84
CA SER A 37 14.44 -3.25 -5.16
C SER A 37 13.13 -2.50 -5.41
N VAL A 38 12.12 -2.70 -4.60
CA VAL A 38 10.80 -2.04 -4.68
C VAL A 38 10.42 -1.51 -3.31
N ALA A 39 9.76 -0.36 -3.27
CA ALA A 39 9.35 0.30 -2.04
C ALA A 39 8.07 -0.32 -1.43
N ASP A 40 8.04 -1.63 -1.29
CA ASP A 40 7.06 -2.36 -0.50
C ASP A 40 7.75 -3.10 0.67
N MET A 41 7.01 -3.30 1.76
CA MET A 41 7.55 -3.87 2.99
C MET A 41 7.24 -5.36 3.10
N GLU A 42 8.07 -6.07 3.91
CA GLU A 42 7.90 -7.50 4.19
C GLU A 42 7.21 -7.76 5.54
N PHE A 43 6.67 -6.72 6.16
CA PHE A 43 5.94 -6.83 7.42
C PHE A 43 4.46 -7.02 7.18
N LYS A 44 3.80 -7.72 8.11
CA LYS A 44 2.34 -7.85 8.10
C LYS A 44 1.66 -6.48 8.22
N ASN A 45 0.55 -6.33 7.54
CA ASN A 45 -0.26 -5.14 7.71
C ASN A 45 -0.72 -4.98 9.16
N PRO A 46 -0.84 -3.74 9.67
CA PRO A 46 -1.45 -3.48 10.96
C PRO A 46 -2.82 -4.14 11.10
N PRO A 47 -3.15 -4.74 12.26
CA PRO A 47 -4.45 -5.38 12.48
C PRO A 47 -5.64 -4.47 12.18
N GLU A 48 -5.53 -3.19 12.48
CA GLU A 48 -6.59 -2.20 12.22
C GLU A 48 -6.90 -2.04 10.73
N ILE A 49 -5.91 -2.16 9.86
CA ILE A 49 -6.12 -2.13 8.40
C ILE A 49 -6.81 -3.42 7.95
N ILE A 50 -6.36 -4.57 8.47
CA ILE A 50 -6.92 -5.87 8.12
C ILE A 50 -8.40 -5.94 8.51
N GLU A 51 -8.72 -5.58 9.75
CA GLU A 51 -10.09 -5.60 10.24
C GLU A 51 -10.99 -4.61 9.51
N GLY A 52 -10.51 -3.38 9.23
CA GLY A 52 -11.26 -2.40 8.45
C GLY A 52 -11.58 -2.88 7.02
N LEU A 53 -10.64 -3.60 6.37
CA LEU A 53 -10.90 -4.19 5.06
C LEU A 53 -11.91 -5.34 5.12
N LYS A 54 -11.85 -6.20 6.13
CA LYS A 54 -12.84 -7.26 6.34
C LYS A 54 -14.23 -6.68 6.56
N GLU A 55 -14.37 -5.70 7.45
CA GLU A 55 -15.63 -5.03 7.73
C GLU A 55 -16.22 -4.38 6.46
N TYR A 56 -15.36 -3.75 5.65
CA TYR A 56 -15.78 -3.18 4.38
C TYR A 56 -16.31 -4.24 3.41
N ILE A 57 -15.61 -5.36 3.26
CA ILE A 57 -16.02 -6.46 2.38
C ILE A 57 -17.33 -7.09 2.86
N ASP A 58 -17.50 -7.28 4.16
CA ASP A 58 -18.69 -7.89 4.74
C ASP A 58 -19.95 -6.99 4.62
N SER A 59 -19.75 -5.68 4.65
CA SER A 59 -20.85 -4.70 4.69
C SER A 59 -21.18 -4.06 3.35
N SER A 60 -20.30 -4.15 2.35
CA SER A 60 -20.40 -3.37 1.12
C SER A 60 -20.64 -4.24 -0.12
N ILE A 61 -21.44 -3.71 -1.05
CA ILE A 61 -21.54 -4.27 -2.40
C ILE A 61 -20.36 -3.76 -3.22
N MET A 62 -19.63 -4.68 -3.86
CA MET A 62 -18.50 -4.36 -4.73
C MET A 62 -18.99 -3.85 -6.08
N GLY A 63 -19.28 -2.56 -6.17
CA GLY A 63 -19.76 -1.89 -7.37
C GLY A 63 -18.88 -0.70 -7.76
N TYR A 64 -19.31 0.07 -8.73
CA TYR A 64 -18.67 1.35 -9.07
C TYR A 64 -18.86 2.32 -7.93
N THR A 65 -17.75 2.83 -7.40
CA THR A 65 -17.73 3.76 -6.28
C THR A 65 -16.88 4.98 -6.62
N GLU A 66 -17.22 6.11 -6.02
CA GLU A 66 -16.46 7.35 -6.10
C GLU A 66 -15.83 7.66 -4.73
N ALA A 67 -14.79 8.49 -4.74
CA ALA A 67 -14.19 8.97 -3.51
C ALA A 67 -15.20 9.79 -2.69
N THR A 68 -15.34 9.42 -1.42
CA THR A 68 -16.30 10.05 -0.50
C THR A 68 -15.71 11.27 0.21
N ASP A 69 -16.55 12.12 0.78
CA ASP A 69 -16.07 13.23 1.61
C ASP A 69 -15.23 12.74 2.82
N LYS A 70 -15.52 11.53 3.32
CA LYS A 70 -14.71 10.88 4.37
C LYS A 70 -13.28 10.59 3.87
N TYR A 71 -13.15 10.15 2.62
CA TYR A 71 -11.85 9.92 1.98
C TYR A 71 -11.07 11.22 1.85
N TYR A 72 -11.65 12.27 1.24
CA TYR A 72 -11.00 13.57 1.07
C TYR A 72 -10.60 14.19 2.41
N LYS A 73 -11.45 14.08 3.43
CA LYS A 73 -11.13 14.53 4.79
C LYS A 73 -9.93 13.77 5.37
N ALA A 74 -9.84 12.46 5.15
CA ALA A 74 -8.72 11.65 5.63
C ALA A 74 -7.39 12.08 4.96
N VAL A 75 -7.39 12.31 3.64
CA VAL A 75 -6.23 12.80 2.89
C VAL A 75 -5.81 14.18 3.39
N ARG A 76 -6.72 15.14 3.48
CA ARG A 76 -6.44 16.51 3.96
C ARG A 76 -5.87 16.50 5.37
N ASN A 77 -6.48 15.74 6.28
CA ASN A 77 -6.00 15.61 7.66
C ASN A 77 -4.59 14.98 7.74
N TRP A 78 -4.28 14.05 6.84
CA TRP A 78 -2.95 13.48 6.75
C TRP A 78 -1.93 14.53 6.31
N MET A 79 -2.21 15.27 5.25
CA MET A 79 -1.33 16.31 4.72
C MET A 79 -1.06 17.39 5.76
N GLU A 80 -2.10 17.89 6.43
CA GLU A 80 -1.98 18.89 7.49
C GLU A 80 -1.12 18.37 8.65
N ARG A 81 -1.46 17.19 9.17
CA ARG A 81 -0.84 16.65 10.39
C ARG A 81 0.62 16.20 10.17
N ARG A 82 0.93 15.64 8.99
CA ARG A 82 2.23 15.03 8.72
C ARG A 82 3.17 15.92 7.93
N HIS A 83 2.64 16.86 7.20
CA HIS A 83 3.41 17.72 6.30
C HIS A 83 3.18 19.21 6.55
N THR A 84 2.34 19.57 7.51
CA THR A 84 1.96 20.98 7.81
C THR A 84 1.51 21.70 6.53
N TRP A 85 0.78 20.97 5.68
CA TRP A 85 0.31 21.45 4.39
C TRP A 85 -1.20 21.35 4.30
N SER A 86 -1.88 22.50 4.35
CA SER A 86 -3.32 22.61 4.17
C SER A 86 -3.63 22.59 2.67
N ILE A 87 -4.40 21.62 2.23
CA ILE A 87 -4.80 21.45 0.84
C ILE A 87 -6.33 21.51 0.69
N GLU A 88 -6.78 21.98 -0.49
CA GLU A 88 -8.19 21.98 -0.84
C GLU A 88 -8.61 20.66 -1.48
N LYS A 89 -9.91 20.33 -1.40
CA LYS A 89 -10.46 19.09 -1.97
C LYS A 89 -10.22 19.03 -3.50
N GLU A 90 -10.35 20.15 -4.16
CA GLU A 90 -10.22 20.32 -5.60
C GLU A 90 -8.77 20.11 -6.11
N TRP A 91 -7.80 20.09 -5.19
CA TRP A 91 -6.40 19.80 -5.53
C TRP A 91 -6.07 18.30 -5.50
N ILE A 92 -7.04 17.47 -5.11
CA ILE A 92 -6.85 16.03 -4.99
C ILE A 92 -7.39 15.37 -6.26
N THR A 93 -6.51 14.65 -6.95
CA THR A 93 -6.86 13.83 -8.10
C THR A 93 -6.42 12.38 -7.83
N GLU A 94 -7.32 11.43 -8.05
CA GLU A 94 -7.06 10.01 -7.82
C GLU A 94 -6.51 9.34 -9.07
N PHE A 95 -5.49 8.51 -8.87
CA PHE A 95 -4.93 7.64 -9.89
C PHE A 95 -4.75 6.23 -9.33
N SER A 96 -4.78 5.24 -10.21
CA SER A 96 -4.57 3.84 -9.84
C SER A 96 -3.13 3.50 -9.41
N GLY A 97 -2.22 4.48 -9.44
CA GLY A 97 -0.83 4.35 -9.02
C GLY A 97 0.04 5.51 -9.48
N VAL A 98 1.27 5.58 -8.98
CA VAL A 98 2.23 6.66 -9.28
C VAL A 98 2.59 6.70 -10.77
N VAL A 99 2.80 5.54 -11.40
CA VAL A 99 3.16 5.50 -12.82
C VAL A 99 2.05 6.07 -13.71
N PRO A 100 0.77 5.67 -13.60
CA PRO A 100 -0.31 6.35 -14.31
C PRO A 100 -0.42 7.84 -14.01
N ALA A 101 -0.17 8.27 -12.78
CA ALA A 101 -0.16 9.69 -12.44
C ALA A 101 0.91 10.45 -13.24
N LEU A 102 2.15 9.95 -13.29
CA LEU A 102 3.25 10.58 -14.01
C LEU A 102 3.01 10.67 -15.53
N TYR A 103 2.23 9.74 -16.11
CA TYR A 103 1.88 9.81 -17.55
C TYR A 103 0.76 10.81 -17.85
N ASN A 104 0.02 11.27 -16.84
CA ASN A 104 -1.13 12.16 -17.00
C ASN A 104 -0.88 13.57 -16.46
N CYS A 105 0.32 13.86 -15.98
CA CYS A 105 0.79 15.22 -15.60
C CYS A 105 1.65 15.86 -16.73
#